data_2b03d97aae1456c97cf7c6c12743d6df
#
_entry.id   2b03d97aae1456c97cf7c6c12743d6df
#
_cell.length_a   1.000
_cell.length_b   1.000
_cell.length_c   1.000
_cell.angle_alpha   90.00
_cell.angle_beta   90.00
_cell.angle_gamma   90.00
#
_symmetry.space_group_name_H-M   'P 1'
#
loop_
_entity.id
_entity.type
_entity.pdbx_description
1 polymer ?
#
loop_
_entity_poly.entity_id
_entity_poly.type
_entity_poly.pdbx_seq_one_letter_code
_entity_poly.pdbx_strand_id
1 'polypeptide(L)'
;MDSKNFIRLLLIIYLAFYFPGIRVFPIREAAAQTIPVELAAYEIENGMGGGLSPEGMYAKMDFGFTEAEVFFRPPMLTFSSHTLQRGDIIGIIAADTGLNEDTLISVNNIRNTRLLQIGQSLRIPNQDGIFYTVRAGDTLESIAERHGITVEHIKIVNELFSDNIVPNTSLFIPGARMNWVERQEINGDLFIWPVVGRITSPYGFRRCPFTGVRQFHTGIDIGAPTGTPIRAAMGGRVAHVGYDRVFGNNVIINHHSGFRTLYAHMSVVRVRPGAVVQTGERIGDVGSTGLSTGPHLHFTVFRHGATVNPRTLMR
;
A
#
# COMPACT_ATOMS: atom_id res chain seq x y z
N MET A 1 37.66 -30.89 -6.14
CA MET A 1 36.45 -30.14 -5.69
C MET A 1 35.60 -31.13 -4.91
N ASP A 2 35.43 -30.90 -3.62
CA ASP A 2 34.77 -31.83 -2.70
C ASP A 2 33.29 -32.01 -3.10
N SER A 3 32.77 -33.24 -3.05
CA SER A 3 31.40 -33.59 -3.48
C SER A 3 30.35 -32.73 -2.77
N LYS A 4 30.60 -32.28 -1.55
CA LYS A 4 29.73 -31.38 -0.80
C LYS A 4 29.65 -29.98 -1.40
N ASN A 5 30.72 -29.48 -1.98
CA ASN A 5 30.74 -28.15 -2.63
C ASN A 5 30.07 -28.20 -4.01
N PHE A 6 30.14 -29.36 -4.71
CA PHE A 6 29.45 -29.55 -5.96
C PHE A 6 27.92 -29.61 -5.80
N ILE A 7 27.42 -30.29 -4.76
CA ILE A 7 26.00 -30.36 -4.45
C ILE A 7 25.47 -28.97 -4.03
N ARG A 8 26.24 -28.20 -3.24
CA ARG A 8 25.91 -26.82 -2.89
C ARG A 8 25.81 -25.90 -4.10
N LEU A 9 26.70 -26.03 -5.06
CA LEU A 9 26.68 -25.22 -6.29
C LEU A 9 25.47 -25.56 -7.17
N LEU A 10 25.11 -26.84 -7.29
CA LEU A 10 23.92 -27.28 -8.01
C LEU A 10 22.62 -26.83 -7.35
N LEU A 11 22.55 -26.81 -6.03
CA LEU A 11 21.39 -26.31 -5.27
C LEU A 11 21.19 -24.79 -5.45
N ILE A 12 22.28 -24.03 -5.47
CA ILE A 12 22.26 -22.57 -5.72
C ILE A 12 21.79 -22.27 -7.15
N ILE A 13 22.25 -23.03 -8.13
CA ILE A 13 21.83 -22.87 -9.53
C ILE A 13 20.35 -23.25 -9.70
N TYR A 14 19.89 -24.33 -9.06
CA TYR A 14 18.50 -24.75 -9.11
C TYR A 14 17.55 -23.70 -8.48
N LEU A 15 17.91 -23.13 -7.32
CA LEU A 15 17.14 -22.08 -6.65
C LEU A 15 17.08 -20.78 -7.47
N ALA A 16 18.17 -20.41 -8.16
CA ALA A 16 18.20 -19.21 -8.99
C ALA A 16 17.32 -19.33 -10.26
N PHE A 17 17.11 -20.54 -10.78
CA PHE A 17 16.29 -20.79 -11.97
C PHE A 17 14.79 -20.91 -11.68
N TYR A 18 14.41 -21.43 -10.52
CA TYR A 18 13.00 -21.68 -10.17
C TYR A 18 12.34 -20.59 -9.34
N PHE A 19 13.11 -19.70 -8.74
CA PHE A 19 12.61 -18.58 -7.94
C PHE A 19 13.30 -17.27 -8.33
N PRO A 20 12.83 -16.56 -9.38
CA PRO A 20 13.41 -15.28 -9.78
C PRO A 20 13.04 -14.20 -8.75
N GLY A 21 13.87 -14.02 -7.76
CA GLY A 21 13.70 -13.08 -6.64
C GLY A 21 14.63 -13.34 -5.46
N ILE A 22 15.27 -14.52 -5.41
CA ILE A 22 16.24 -14.83 -4.36
C ILE A 22 17.61 -14.32 -4.79
N ARG A 23 18.06 -13.18 -4.21
CA ARG A 23 19.46 -12.74 -4.35
C ARG A 23 20.31 -13.53 -3.37
N VAL A 24 21.12 -14.45 -3.89
CA VAL A 24 22.15 -15.14 -3.11
C VAL A 24 23.35 -14.20 -2.98
N PHE A 25 23.55 -13.60 -1.81
CA PHE A 25 24.79 -12.88 -1.52
C PHE A 25 25.90 -13.87 -1.19
N PRO A 26 27.15 -13.64 -1.63
CA PRO A 26 28.29 -14.45 -1.19
C PRO A 26 28.47 -14.24 0.32
N ILE A 27 28.41 -15.32 1.08
CA ILE A 27 28.73 -15.32 2.51
C ILE A 27 30.20 -14.95 2.62
N ARG A 28 30.52 -13.71 3.02
CA ARG A 28 31.80 -13.40 3.63
C ARG A 28 31.82 -14.18 4.94
N GLU A 29 32.85 -14.98 5.14
CA GLU A 29 33.15 -15.64 6.40
C GLU A 29 33.17 -14.60 7.54
N ALA A 30 32.02 -14.45 8.22
CA ALA A 30 32.01 -13.89 9.55
C ALA A 30 32.40 -15.02 10.48
N ALA A 31 33.47 -14.83 11.23
CA ALA A 31 34.01 -15.74 12.18
C ALA A 31 32.88 -16.35 13.03
N ALA A 32 32.82 -17.69 13.06
CA ALA A 32 31.96 -18.46 13.93
C ALA A 32 32.25 -18.04 15.38
N GLN A 33 31.41 -17.19 15.97
CA GLN A 33 31.32 -17.06 17.41
C GLN A 33 30.63 -18.31 17.90
N THR A 34 31.41 -19.24 18.37
CA THR A 34 30.97 -20.38 19.18
C THR A 34 30.23 -19.84 20.39
N ILE A 35 28.92 -20.12 20.45
CA ILE A 35 28.13 -19.94 21.66
C ILE A 35 28.75 -20.85 22.73
N PRO A 36 29.09 -20.34 23.94
CA PRO A 36 29.66 -21.16 24.95
C PRO A 36 28.68 -22.28 25.37
N VAL A 37 29.13 -23.50 25.34
CA VAL A 37 28.37 -24.72 25.69
C VAL A 37 28.09 -24.78 27.24
N GLU A 38 28.40 -23.73 27.98
CA GLU A 38 28.28 -23.71 29.45
C GLU A 38 26.85 -23.50 29.98
N LEU A 39 25.89 -23.06 29.14
CA LEU A 39 24.50 -22.91 29.65
C LEU A 39 23.67 -24.20 29.61
N ALA A 40 24.11 -25.22 28.91
CA ALA A 40 23.43 -26.53 28.86
C ALA A 40 23.82 -27.49 29.98
N ALA A 41 24.88 -27.19 30.75
CA ALA A 41 25.37 -28.05 31.81
C ALA A 41 24.74 -27.80 33.19
N TYR A 42 24.02 -26.69 33.38
CA TYR A 42 23.51 -26.31 34.72
C TYR A 42 22.21 -27.01 35.13
N GLU A 43 21.49 -27.67 34.20
CA GLU A 43 20.24 -28.37 34.53
C GLU A 43 20.39 -29.90 34.71
N ILE A 44 21.59 -30.46 34.54
CA ILE A 44 21.82 -31.91 34.62
C ILE A 44 22.22 -32.37 36.03
N GLU A 45 22.59 -31.46 36.94
CA GLU A 45 23.05 -31.84 38.28
C GLU A 45 21.94 -31.96 39.35
N ASN A 46 20.68 -31.60 39.08
CA ASN A 46 19.61 -31.80 40.04
C ASN A 46 18.67 -32.95 39.63
N GLY A 47 19.16 -34.14 39.90
CA GLY A 47 18.57 -35.44 39.82
C GLY A 47 17.05 -35.58 39.61
N MET A 48 16.67 -36.11 38.47
CA MET A 48 15.66 -37.19 38.39
C MET A 48 16.02 -38.07 37.18
N GLY A 49 16.31 -39.31 37.48
CA GLY A 49 16.80 -40.33 36.56
C GLY A 49 15.82 -40.69 35.48
N GLY A 50 16.30 -40.81 34.28
CA GLY A 50 15.64 -41.34 33.12
C GLY A 50 16.38 -40.87 31.86
N GLY A 51 17.46 -41.60 31.51
CA GLY A 51 18.36 -41.26 30.40
C GLY A 51 17.61 -41.18 29.07
N LEU A 52 17.39 -39.98 28.64
CA LEU A 52 17.13 -39.65 27.22
C LEU A 52 18.32 -38.84 26.75
N SER A 53 19.01 -39.33 25.69
CA SER A 53 20.02 -38.53 25.00
C SER A 53 19.38 -37.27 24.45
N PRO A 54 20.13 -36.17 24.21
CA PRO A 54 19.62 -34.95 23.58
C PRO A 54 18.86 -35.24 22.30
N GLU A 55 19.26 -36.22 21.50
CA GLU A 55 18.58 -36.70 20.30
C GLU A 55 17.20 -37.29 20.59
N GLY A 56 16.99 -37.94 21.73
CA GLY A 56 15.69 -38.50 22.13
C GLY A 56 14.67 -37.44 22.61
N MET A 57 15.14 -36.26 23.05
CA MET A 57 14.28 -35.17 23.51
C MET A 57 13.70 -34.37 22.35
N TYR A 58 14.45 -34.22 21.24
CA TYR A 58 13.96 -33.59 20.00
C TYR A 58 13.01 -34.50 19.21
N ALA A 59 13.12 -35.82 19.34
CA ALA A 59 12.25 -36.78 18.64
C ALA A 59 10.80 -36.85 19.22
N LYS A 60 10.53 -36.21 20.36
CA LYS A 60 9.19 -36.18 20.98
C LYS A 60 8.41 -34.90 20.76
N MET A 61 9.05 -33.86 20.21
CA MET A 61 8.35 -32.68 19.72
C MET A 61 8.13 -32.87 18.22
N ASP A 62 7.08 -33.63 17.88
CA ASP A 62 6.60 -33.73 16.49
C ASP A 62 5.95 -32.40 16.10
N PHE A 63 6.76 -31.47 15.62
CA PHE A 63 6.29 -30.20 15.04
C PHE A 63 5.78 -30.39 13.62
N GLY A 64 5.72 -31.61 13.09
CA GLY A 64 5.26 -31.88 11.71
C GLY A 64 6.17 -31.31 10.61
N PHE A 65 7.39 -30.84 10.96
CA PHE A 65 8.34 -30.29 10.00
C PHE A 65 9.37 -31.34 9.60
N THR A 66 9.66 -31.47 8.31
CA THR A 66 10.82 -32.23 7.80
C THR A 66 12.12 -31.51 8.15
N GLU A 67 13.28 -32.22 8.21
CA GLU A 67 14.57 -31.59 8.44
C GLU A 67 14.88 -30.44 7.49
N ALA A 68 14.36 -30.49 6.25
CA ALA A 68 14.49 -29.40 5.27
C ALA A 68 13.69 -28.16 5.65
N GLU A 69 12.52 -28.32 6.30
CA GLU A 69 11.66 -27.21 6.73
C GLU A 69 12.20 -26.49 7.97
N VAL A 70 12.95 -27.19 8.83
CA VAL A 70 13.62 -26.57 9.99
C VAL A 70 14.72 -25.58 9.55
N PHE A 71 15.39 -25.84 8.42
CA PHE A 71 16.40 -24.92 7.84
C PHE A 71 15.81 -23.68 7.14
N PHE A 72 14.55 -23.70 6.82
CA PHE A 72 13.81 -22.58 6.19
C PHE A 72 12.83 -21.89 7.13
N ARG A 73 13.10 -21.89 8.43
CA ARG A 73 12.28 -21.09 9.35
C ARG A 73 12.32 -19.64 8.90
N PRO A 74 11.17 -19.05 8.50
CA PRO A 74 11.15 -17.63 8.14
C PRO A 74 11.65 -16.82 9.35
N PRO A 75 12.47 -15.78 9.11
CA PRO A 75 12.98 -14.96 10.20
C PRO A 75 11.83 -14.31 10.97
N MET A 76 11.93 -14.26 12.30
CA MET A 76 11.01 -13.49 13.13
C MET A 76 10.98 -12.05 12.66
N LEU A 77 9.83 -11.39 12.80
CA LEU A 77 9.66 -9.99 12.40
C LEU A 77 10.43 -9.08 13.37
N THR A 78 11.46 -8.43 12.85
CA THR A 78 12.25 -7.44 13.58
C THR A 78 12.23 -6.10 12.86
N PHE A 79 12.55 -5.03 13.58
CA PHE A 79 12.51 -3.68 13.04
C PHE A 79 13.79 -2.93 13.35
N SER A 80 14.32 -2.24 12.35
CA SER A 80 15.26 -1.14 12.52
C SER A 80 14.53 0.20 12.36
N SER A 81 15.23 1.32 12.52
CA SER A 81 14.64 2.65 12.35
C SER A 81 15.44 3.47 11.34
N HIS A 82 14.72 4.26 10.53
CA HIS A 82 15.28 5.25 9.62
C HIS A 82 14.66 6.62 9.93
N THR A 83 15.50 7.64 10.13
CA THR A 83 15.02 9.02 10.34
C THR A 83 15.04 9.76 9.01
N LEU A 84 13.88 10.25 8.59
CA LEU A 84 13.70 10.93 7.31
C LEU A 84 14.56 12.17 7.18
N GLN A 85 15.29 12.26 6.09
CA GLN A 85 16.15 13.36 5.71
C GLN A 85 15.58 14.15 4.51
N ARG A 86 16.18 15.27 4.20
CA ARG A 86 15.79 16.06 3.04
C ARG A 86 16.08 15.29 1.75
N GLY A 87 15.05 15.05 0.95
CA GLY A 87 15.14 14.32 -0.32
C GLY A 87 14.72 12.86 -0.22
N ASP A 88 14.47 12.34 1.00
CA ASP A 88 13.96 10.99 1.16
C ASP A 88 12.56 10.85 0.55
N ILE A 89 12.39 9.75 -0.18
CA ILE A 89 11.12 9.33 -0.78
C ILE A 89 10.93 7.86 -0.40
N ILE A 90 9.72 7.48 0.02
CA ILE A 90 9.40 6.12 0.46
C ILE A 90 9.86 5.04 -0.54
N GLY A 91 9.65 5.28 -1.84
CA GLY A 91 10.09 4.34 -2.88
C GLY A 91 11.61 4.16 -2.95
N ILE A 92 12.40 5.22 -2.69
CA ILE A 92 13.87 5.13 -2.65
C ILE A 92 14.30 4.37 -1.39
N ILE A 93 13.76 4.72 -0.21
CA ILE A 93 14.05 4.02 1.04
C ILE A 93 13.71 2.54 0.94
N ALA A 94 12.57 2.20 0.32
CA ALA A 94 12.17 0.82 0.07
C ALA A 94 13.20 0.09 -0.81
N ALA A 95 13.63 0.71 -1.91
CA ALA A 95 14.64 0.13 -2.81
C ALA A 95 15.99 -0.07 -2.11
N ASP A 96 16.45 0.90 -1.32
CA ASP A 96 17.72 0.85 -0.59
C ASP A 96 17.73 -0.22 0.51
N THR A 97 16.57 -0.49 1.10
CA THR A 97 16.39 -1.52 2.13
C THR A 97 16.03 -2.90 1.58
N GLY A 98 15.85 -3.00 0.24
CA GLY A 98 15.43 -4.24 -0.43
C GLY A 98 13.98 -4.62 -0.16
N LEU A 99 13.16 -3.68 0.33
CA LEU A 99 11.76 -3.87 0.66
C LEU A 99 10.83 -3.26 -0.40
N ASN A 100 9.56 -3.57 -0.28
CA ASN A 100 8.51 -2.95 -1.07
C ASN A 100 7.99 -1.68 -0.40
N GLU A 101 7.59 -0.73 -1.21
CA GLU A 101 6.94 0.50 -0.75
C GLU A 101 5.70 0.19 0.10
N ASP A 102 4.89 -0.79 -0.30
CA ASP A 102 3.71 -1.24 0.44
C ASP A 102 4.03 -1.64 1.88
N THR A 103 5.17 -2.28 2.09
CA THR A 103 5.66 -2.72 3.40
C THR A 103 5.94 -1.51 4.29
N LEU A 104 6.70 -0.53 3.81
CA LEU A 104 7.01 0.68 4.56
C LEU A 104 5.77 1.51 4.85
N ILE A 105 4.86 1.63 3.89
CA ILE A 105 3.58 2.32 4.05
C ILE A 105 2.76 1.66 5.16
N SER A 106 2.60 0.34 5.09
CA SER A 106 1.77 -0.42 6.03
C SER A 106 2.34 -0.42 7.44
N VAL A 107 3.65 -0.73 7.57
CA VAL A 107 4.34 -0.84 8.88
C VAL A 107 4.33 0.49 9.65
N ASN A 108 4.37 1.61 8.92
CA ASN A 108 4.38 2.95 9.50
C ASN A 108 2.99 3.62 9.51
N ASN A 109 1.93 2.90 9.10
CA ASN A 109 0.57 3.44 9.00
C ASN A 109 0.52 4.77 8.23
N ILE A 110 1.29 4.86 7.13
CA ILE A 110 1.36 6.05 6.29
C ILE A 110 0.06 6.16 5.50
N ARG A 111 -0.66 7.26 5.68
CA ARG A 111 -1.92 7.53 4.97
C ARG A 111 -1.74 8.46 3.78
N ASN A 112 -0.63 9.16 3.72
CA ASN A 112 -0.26 10.02 2.60
C ASN A 112 1.25 10.22 2.60
N THR A 113 1.94 9.70 1.58
CA THR A 113 3.41 9.77 1.46
C THR A 113 3.92 11.20 1.27
N ARG A 114 3.07 12.11 0.77
CA ARG A 114 3.44 13.53 0.56
C ARG A 114 3.39 14.38 1.83
N LEU A 115 2.88 13.83 2.94
CA LEU A 115 2.82 14.52 4.23
C LEU A 115 3.93 14.08 5.20
N LEU A 116 4.85 13.25 4.75
CA LEU A 116 6.01 12.84 5.54
C LEU A 116 6.91 14.03 5.83
N GLN A 117 7.45 14.08 7.07
CA GLN A 117 8.22 15.22 7.54
C GLN A 117 9.68 14.83 7.79
N ILE A 118 10.60 15.73 7.47
CA ILE A 118 12.02 15.58 7.83
C ILE A 118 12.13 15.44 9.35
N GLY A 119 12.94 14.49 9.81
CA GLY A 119 13.09 14.13 11.23
C GLY A 119 12.08 13.11 11.74
N GLN A 120 11.04 12.75 10.97
CA GLN A 120 10.15 11.67 11.31
C GLN A 120 10.89 10.33 11.26
N SER A 121 10.72 9.48 12.30
CA SER A 121 11.30 8.14 12.34
C SER A 121 10.34 7.13 11.69
N LEU A 122 10.88 6.33 10.78
CA LEU A 122 10.18 5.21 10.14
C LEU A 122 10.73 3.88 10.70
N ARG A 123 9.84 2.94 10.94
CA ARG A 123 10.17 1.53 11.24
C ARG A 123 10.45 0.80 9.93
N ILE A 124 11.59 0.13 9.86
CA ILE A 124 12.02 -0.66 8.70
C ILE A 124 12.03 -2.13 9.10
N PRO A 125 11.11 -2.97 8.61
CA PRO A 125 11.10 -4.39 8.93
C PRO A 125 12.21 -5.13 8.20
N ASN A 126 12.56 -6.32 8.70
CA ASN A 126 13.56 -7.18 8.09
C ASN A 126 13.04 -8.04 6.93
N GLN A 127 11.76 -7.94 6.61
CA GLN A 127 11.11 -8.70 5.52
C GLN A 127 9.90 -7.95 4.96
N ASP A 128 9.55 -8.29 3.71
CA ASP A 128 8.36 -7.75 3.05
C ASP A 128 7.07 -8.29 3.66
N GLY A 129 6.01 -7.47 3.64
CA GLY A 129 4.68 -7.80 4.08
C GLY A 129 3.87 -6.58 4.49
N ILE A 130 2.62 -6.80 4.87
CA ILE A 130 1.75 -5.72 5.34
C ILE A 130 1.08 -6.09 6.65
N PHE A 131 0.75 -5.10 7.47
CA PHE A 131 -0.14 -5.31 8.60
C PHE A 131 -1.59 -5.39 8.11
N TYR A 132 -2.25 -6.46 8.49
CA TYR A 132 -3.66 -6.73 8.23
C TYR A 132 -4.45 -6.64 9.52
N THR A 133 -5.54 -5.87 9.53
CA THR A 133 -6.46 -5.84 10.66
C THR A 133 -7.48 -6.97 10.53
N VAL A 134 -7.48 -7.90 11.47
CA VAL A 134 -8.40 -9.04 11.52
C VAL A 134 -9.85 -8.54 11.57
N ARG A 135 -10.69 -9.06 10.69
CA ARG A 135 -12.11 -8.72 10.61
C ARG A 135 -12.95 -9.78 11.31
N ALA A 136 -14.18 -9.42 11.68
CA ALA A 136 -15.14 -10.40 12.18
C ALA A 136 -15.39 -11.49 11.12
N GLY A 137 -15.21 -12.77 11.51
CA GLY A 137 -15.34 -13.93 10.62
C GLY A 137 -14.08 -14.34 9.87
N ASP A 138 -12.95 -13.61 10.01
CA ASP A 138 -11.67 -14.08 9.47
C ASP A 138 -11.14 -15.27 10.29
N THR A 139 -10.50 -16.22 9.59
CA THR A 139 -9.67 -17.27 10.17
C THR A 139 -8.27 -17.21 9.58
N LEU A 140 -7.28 -17.83 10.22
CA LEU A 140 -5.91 -17.85 9.69
C LEU A 140 -5.86 -18.50 8.30
N GLU A 141 -6.68 -19.54 8.07
CA GLU A 141 -6.79 -20.22 6.79
C GLU A 141 -7.34 -19.28 5.70
N SER A 142 -8.41 -18.54 6.00
CA SER A 142 -9.01 -17.60 5.04
C SER A 142 -8.06 -16.43 4.69
N ILE A 143 -7.27 -16.00 5.66
CA ILE A 143 -6.24 -14.97 5.45
C ILE A 143 -5.08 -15.54 4.63
N ALA A 144 -4.60 -16.74 4.98
CA ALA A 144 -3.52 -17.43 4.29
C ALA A 144 -3.85 -17.66 2.80
N GLU A 145 -5.04 -18.19 2.52
CA GLU A 145 -5.54 -18.42 1.16
C GLU A 145 -5.63 -17.12 0.36
N ARG A 146 -6.20 -16.06 0.95
CA ARG A 146 -6.34 -14.74 0.31
C ARG A 146 -5.01 -14.12 -0.11
N HIS A 147 -3.95 -14.38 0.65
CA HIS A 147 -2.63 -13.82 0.42
C HIS A 147 -1.63 -14.80 -0.20
N GLY A 148 -2.04 -16.05 -0.46
CA GLY A 148 -1.21 -17.08 -1.11
C GLY A 148 -0.02 -17.52 -0.27
N ILE A 149 -0.19 -17.58 1.05
CA ILE A 149 0.83 -18.01 2.03
C ILE A 149 0.28 -19.12 2.93
N THR A 150 1.14 -19.74 3.72
CA THR A 150 0.72 -20.80 4.65
C THR A 150 0.31 -20.22 6.01
N VAL A 151 -0.58 -20.92 6.72
CA VAL A 151 -0.97 -20.56 8.10
C VAL A 151 0.24 -20.57 9.01
N GLU A 152 1.13 -21.56 8.86
CA GLU A 152 2.35 -21.70 9.64
C GLU A 152 3.26 -20.48 9.49
N HIS A 153 3.36 -19.92 8.27
CA HIS A 153 4.16 -18.73 8.01
C HIS A 153 3.59 -17.51 8.76
N ILE A 154 2.26 -17.32 8.74
CA ILE A 154 1.61 -16.27 9.52
C ILE A 154 1.88 -16.46 11.02
N LYS A 155 1.73 -17.70 11.53
CA LYS A 155 1.93 -18.02 12.95
C LYS A 155 3.35 -17.74 13.41
N ILE A 156 4.36 -18.19 12.66
CA ILE A 156 5.78 -18.01 13.01
C ILE A 156 6.12 -16.52 13.08
N VAL A 157 5.75 -15.74 12.04
CA VAL A 157 6.12 -14.32 11.95
C VAL A 157 5.42 -13.47 13.01
N ASN A 158 4.21 -13.85 13.41
CA ASN A 158 3.43 -13.16 14.45
C ASN A 158 3.50 -13.80 15.83
N GLU A 159 4.35 -14.82 16.05
CA GLU A 159 4.52 -15.53 17.33
C GLU A 159 3.19 -16.08 17.87
N LEU A 160 2.33 -16.59 16.98
CA LEU A 160 1.03 -17.13 17.38
C LEU A 160 1.18 -18.60 17.82
N PHE A 161 0.72 -18.91 19.03
CA PHE A 161 0.73 -20.27 19.59
C PHE A 161 -0.57 -21.04 19.31
N SER A 162 -1.63 -20.35 18.81
CA SER A 162 -2.92 -20.97 18.47
C SER A 162 -3.47 -20.37 17.20
N ASP A 163 -4.49 -21.03 16.61
CA ASP A 163 -5.17 -20.54 15.41
C ASP A 163 -6.26 -19.51 15.72
N ASN A 164 -6.51 -19.27 17.01
CA ASN A 164 -7.50 -18.29 17.43
C ASN A 164 -6.98 -16.86 17.25
N ILE A 165 -7.62 -16.13 16.35
CA ILE A 165 -7.37 -14.70 16.11
C ILE A 165 -8.55 -13.85 16.55
N VAL A 166 -8.28 -12.65 17.07
CA VAL A 166 -9.30 -11.77 17.62
C VAL A 166 -9.58 -10.64 16.62
N PRO A 167 -10.86 -10.32 16.30
CA PRO A 167 -11.19 -9.17 15.47
C PRO A 167 -10.58 -7.87 16.01
N ASN A 168 -10.17 -6.99 15.10
CA ASN A 168 -9.47 -5.72 15.35
C ASN A 168 -8.03 -5.84 15.86
N THR A 169 -7.47 -7.03 15.98
CA THR A 169 -6.02 -7.22 16.14
C THR A 169 -5.29 -7.05 14.82
N SER A 170 -4.01 -6.71 14.88
CA SER A 170 -3.17 -6.53 13.69
C SER A 170 -2.23 -7.71 13.53
N LEU A 171 -2.23 -8.35 12.36
CA LEU A 171 -1.32 -9.42 11.99
C LEU A 171 -0.40 -8.94 10.86
N PHE A 172 0.89 -9.23 10.96
CA PHE A 172 1.81 -9.03 9.84
C PHE A 172 1.67 -10.22 8.87
N ILE A 173 1.36 -9.92 7.62
CA ILE A 173 1.18 -10.91 6.57
C ILE A 173 2.40 -10.87 5.66
N PRO A 174 3.35 -11.84 5.81
CA PRO A 174 4.60 -11.83 5.05
C PRO A 174 4.34 -11.95 3.55
N GLY A 175 5.12 -11.21 2.75
CA GLY A 175 5.02 -11.20 1.29
C GLY A 175 3.76 -10.57 0.70
N ALA A 176 2.77 -10.23 1.54
CA ALA A 176 1.53 -9.61 1.08
C ALA A 176 1.75 -8.18 0.57
N ARG A 177 0.89 -7.77 -0.36
CA ARG A 177 0.90 -6.45 -0.99
C ARG A 177 -0.38 -5.70 -0.70
N MET A 178 -0.29 -4.39 -0.70
CA MET A 178 -1.48 -3.53 -0.66
C MET A 178 -2.26 -3.64 -1.97
N ASN A 179 -3.57 -3.37 -1.88
CA ASN A 179 -4.36 -3.18 -3.08
C ASN A 179 -3.80 -2.00 -3.89
N TRP A 180 -3.71 -2.15 -5.22
CA TRP A 180 -3.16 -1.13 -6.11
C TRP A 180 -3.84 0.24 -5.93
N VAL A 181 -5.17 0.25 -5.79
CA VAL A 181 -5.95 1.49 -5.61
C VAL A 181 -5.60 2.19 -4.31
N GLU A 182 -5.51 1.43 -3.22
CA GLU A 182 -5.14 1.93 -1.90
C GLU A 182 -3.73 2.55 -1.92
N ARG A 183 -2.76 1.88 -2.54
CA ARG A 183 -1.42 2.41 -2.71
C ARG A 183 -1.40 3.72 -3.51
N GLN A 184 -2.14 3.78 -4.64
CA GLN A 184 -2.23 5.00 -5.45
C GLN A 184 -2.89 6.16 -4.69
N GLU A 185 -3.89 5.85 -3.85
CA GLU A 185 -4.51 6.85 -2.98
C GLU A 185 -3.52 7.40 -1.95
N ILE A 186 -2.77 6.53 -1.29
CA ILE A 186 -1.75 6.90 -0.29
C ILE A 186 -0.62 7.72 -0.93
N ASN A 187 -0.20 7.39 -2.15
CA ASN A 187 0.80 8.14 -2.89
C ASN A 187 0.26 9.46 -3.48
N GLY A 188 -1.06 9.65 -3.45
CA GLY A 188 -1.72 10.78 -4.08
C GLY A 188 -1.68 10.73 -5.61
N ASP A 189 -1.55 9.55 -6.20
CA ASP A 189 -1.39 9.33 -7.64
C ASP A 189 -2.65 8.73 -8.31
N LEU A 190 -3.74 8.68 -7.56
CA LEU A 190 -4.97 8.03 -8.01
C LEU A 190 -5.62 8.75 -9.20
N PHE A 191 -5.51 10.07 -9.25
CA PHE A 191 -6.06 10.91 -10.33
C PHE A 191 -4.98 11.74 -11.00
N ILE A 192 -5.13 11.98 -12.30
CA ILE A 192 -4.37 13.01 -13.01
C ILE A 192 -5.10 14.35 -12.95
N TRP A 193 -4.36 15.45 -13.15
CA TRP A 193 -4.97 16.77 -13.28
C TRP A 193 -5.87 16.83 -14.51
N PRO A 194 -7.18 17.17 -14.33
CA PRO A 194 -8.14 17.17 -15.44
C PRO A 194 -7.92 18.30 -16.44
N VAL A 195 -7.23 19.36 -16.03
CA VAL A 195 -6.88 20.51 -16.86
C VAL A 195 -5.57 21.12 -16.41
N VAL A 196 -4.80 21.65 -17.34
CA VAL A 196 -3.61 22.45 -17.04
C VAL A 196 -4.05 23.86 -16.69
N GLY A 197 -3.81 24.28 -15.44
CA GLY A 197 -4.23 25.60 -14.96
C GLY A 197 -3.81 25.86 -13.52
N ARG A 198 -4.11 27.04 -13.01
CA ARG A 198 -3.84 27.44 -11.63
C ARG A 198 -5.08 27.20 -10.77
N ILE A 199 -4.93 26.67 -9.57
CA ILE A 199 -6.04 26.61 -8.60
C ILE A 199 -6.38 28.05 -8.20
N THR A 200 -7.60 28.45 -8.52
CA THR A 200 -8.17 29.76 -8.21
C THR A 200 -9.00 29.74 -6.93
N SER A 201 -9.54 28.55 -6.57
CA SER A 201 -10.26 28.36 -5.31
C SER A 201 -10.09 26.95 -4.78
N PRO A 202 -9.64 26.80 -3.52
CA PRO A 202 -9.44 25.51 -2.90
C PRO A 202 -10.73 24.87 -2.40
N TYR A 203 -10.69 23.56 -2.13
CA TYR A 203 -11.69 22.80 -1.40
C TYR A 203 -11.76 23.28 0.07
N GLY A 204 -12.96 23.34 0.64
CA GLY A 204 -13.19 23.70 2.02
C GLY A 204 -13.96 25.00 2.22
N PHE A 205 -13.99 25.52 3.44
CA PHE A 205 -14.71 26.76 3.75
C PHE A 205 -14.06 27.98 3.10
N ARG A 206 -14.85 28.73 2.35
CA ARG A 206 -14.45 30.02 1.74
C ARG A 206 -15.61 31.02 1.74
N ARG A 207 -15.31 32.28 1.46
CA ARG A 207 -16.37 33.27 1.15
C ARG A 207 -16.91 33.00 -0.25
N CYS A 208 -18.23 32.91 -0.37
CA CYS A 208 -18.89 32.79 -1.67
C CYS A 208 -18.61 34.05 -2.50
N PRO A 209 -18.11 33.93 -3.76
CA PRO A 209 -17.80 35.11 -4.57
C PRO A 209 -19.04 35.90 -5.00
N PHE A 210 -20.23 35.33 -4.90
CA PHE A 210 -21.49 35.95 -5.29
C PHE A 210 -22.22 36.60 -4.10
N THR A 211 -22.18 36.00 -2.92
CA THR A 211 -22.95 36.45 -1.75
C THR A 211 -22.08 36.98 -0.61
N GLY A 212 -20.75 36.76 -0.63
CA GLY A 212 -19.84 37.08 0.45
C GLY A 212 -19.99 36.20 1.69
N VAL A 213 -21.02 35.34 1.77
CA VAL A 213 -21.29 34.47 2.91
C VAL A 213 -20.28 33.31 2.95
N ARG A 214 -19.93 32.87 4.17
CA ARG A 214 -19.07 31.70 4.34
C ARG A 214 -19.79 30.43 3.89
N GLN A 215 -19.21 29.73 2.91
CA GLN A 215 -19.77 28.54 2.27
C GLN A 215 -18.69 27.46 2.14
N PHE A 216 -19.09 26.19 2.21
CA PHE A 216 -18.21 25.08 1.93
C PHE A 216 -18.12 24.81 0.43
N HIS A 217 -16.91 24.85 -0.13
CA HIS A 217 -16.61 24.54 -1.52
C HIS A 217 -16.30 23.05 -1.66
N THR A 218 -17.15 22.33 -2.37
CA THR A 218 -17.12 20.86 -2.46
C THR A 218 -16.10 20.32 -3.45
N GLY A 219 -15.38 21.19 -4.16
CA GLY A 219 -14.37 20.85 -5.15
C GLY A 219 -13.21 21.83 -5.13
N ILE A 220 -12.48 21.87 -6.22
CA ILE A 220 -11.48 22.90 -6.51
C ILE A 220 -11.87 23.60 -7.81
N ASP A 221 -11.56 24.89 -7.91
CA ASP A 221 -11.69 25.64 -9.16
C ASP A 221 -10.30 25.80 -9.78
N ILE A 222 -10.17 25.39 -11.06
CA ILE A 222 -8.92 25.43 -11.81
C ILE A 222 -9.10 26.43 -12.96
N GLY A 223 -8.50 27.61 -12.82
CA GLY A 223 -8.56 28.67 -13.85
C GLY A 223 -7.77 28.27 -15.10
N ALA A 224 -8.46 28.32 -16.24
CA ALA A 224 -7.88 28.08 -17.56
C ALA A 224 -8.72 28.78 -18.63
N PRO A 225 -8.13 29.19 -19.78
CA PRO A 225 -8.87 29.82 -20.85
C PRO A 225 -10.02 28.95 -21.37
N THR A 226 -11.10 29.61 -21.82
CA THR A 226 -12.22 28.92 -22.52
C THR A 226 -11.68 28.11 -23.70
N GLY A 227 -12.15 26.87 -23.88
CA GLY A 227 -11.69 25.96 -24.92
C GLY A 227 -10.49 25.08 -24.52
N THR A 228 -9.86 25.31 -23.33
CA THR A 228 -8.82 24.43 -22.85
C THR A 228 -9.37 23.01 -22.66
N PRO A 229 -8.70 21.96 -23.17
CA PRO A 229 -9.18 20.59 -23.05
C PRO A 229 -9.32 20.15 -21.59
N ILE A 230 -10.49 19.61 -21.24
CA ILE A 230 -10.76 18.90 -19.99
C ILE A 230 -10.61 17.42 -20.25
N ARG A 231 -9.82 16.75 -19.41
CA ARG A 231 -9.55 15.31 -19.50
C ARG A 231 -10.17 14.57 -18.32
N ALA A 232 -10.57 13.32 -18.52
CA ALA A 232 -11.00 12.45 -17.44
C ALA A 232 -9.83 12.23 -16.47
N ALA A 233 -10.00 12.64 -15.21
CA ALA A 233 -8.96 12.53 -14.18
C ALA A 233 -8.64 11.07 -13.85
N MET A 234 -9.59 10.16 -14.07
CA MET A 234 -9.50 8.73 -13.89
C MET A 234 -10.41 8.03 -14.89
N GLY A 235 -10.05 6.84 -15.37
CA GLY A 235 -10.90 6.02 -16.24
C GLY A 235 -12.20 5.62 -15.56
N GLY A 236 -13.30 5.54 -16.34
CA GLY A 236 -14.59 5.18 -15.76
C GLY A 236 -15.73 5.22 -16.77
N ARG A 237 -16.96 5.17 -16.27
CA ARG A 237 -18.18 5.26 -17.07
C ARG A 237 -18.89 6.58 -16.81
N VAL A 238 -19.21 7.30 -17.86
CA VAL A 238 -19.99 8.54 -17.78
C VAL A 238 -21.38 8.23 -17.22
N ALA A 239 -21.66 8.74 -16.02
CA ALA A 239 -22.94 8.55 -15.34
C ALA A 239 -23.97 9.60 -15.72
N HIS A 240 -23.52 10.84 -16.01
CA HIS A 240 -24.38 11.96 -16.30
C HIS A 240 -23.69 12.95 -17.23
N VAL A 241 -24.46 13.52 -18.13
CA VAL A 241 -24.14 14.71 -18.91
C VAL A 241 -25.37 15.59 -18.86
N GLY A 242 -25.23 16.86 -18.51
CA GLY A 242 -26.38 17.76 -18.42
C GLY A 242 -25.99 19.21 -18.25
N TYR A 243 -27.01 20.03 -18.05
CA TYR A 243 -26.91 21.45 -17.71
C TYR A 243 -27.77 21.75 -16.51
N ASP A 244 -27.23 22.47 -15.53
CA ASP A 244 -27.99 23.08 -14.45
C ASP A 244 -27.51 24.53 -14.19
N ARG A 245 -28.31 25.29 -13.42
CA ARG A 245 -28.03 26.71 -13.21
C ARG A 245 -26.76 26.98 -12.41
N VAL A 246 -26.34 26.04 -11.55
CA VAL A 246 -25.15 26.19 -10.71
C VAL A 246 -23.92 25.73 -11.45
N PHE A 247 -23.88 24.46 -11.89
CA PHE A 247 -22.71 23.85 -12.51
C PHE A 247 -22.59 24.09 -14.02
N GLY A 248 -23.62 24.69 -14.65
CA GLY A 248 -23.65 24.84 -16.12
C GLY A 248 -23.61 23.51 -16.81
N ASN A 249 -22.95 23.44 -17.98
CA ASN A 249 -22.67 22.16 -18.64
C ASN A 249 -21.75 21.35 -17.77
N ASN A 250 -22.16 20.13 -17.42
CA ASN A 250 -21.42 19.29 -16.50
C ASN A 250 -21.43 17.82 -16.92
N VAL A 251 -20.40 17.11 -16.46
CA VAL A 251 -20.20 15.67 -16.66
C VAL A 251 -19.90 15.03 -15.32
N ILE A 252 -20.55 13.89 -15.05
CA ILE A 252 -20.22 13.05 -13.91
C ILE A 252 -19.71 11.71 -14.43
N ILE A 253 -18.57 11.23 -13.89
CA ILE A 253 -17.99 9.95 -14.21
C ILE A 253 -17.95 9.09 -12.95
N ASN A 254 -18.46 7.86 -13.05
CA ASN A 254 -18.30 6.83 -12.01
C ASN A 254 -17.01 6.06 -12.29
N HIS A 255 -16.23 5.83 -11.22
CA HIS A 255 -14.97 5.11 -11.24
C HIS A 255 -15.06 3.86 -10.36
N HIS A 256 -14.00 3.04 -10.34
CA HIS A 256 -13.90 1.94 -9.39
C HIS A 256 -13.77 2.44 -7.93
N SER A 257 -13.86 1.53 -6.97
CA SER A 257 -13.64 1.78 -5.52
C SER A 257 -14.52 2.90 -4.92
N GLY A 258 -15.74 3.09 -5.48
CA GLY A 258 -16.71 4.06 -4.97
C GLY A 258 -16.36 5.53 -5.25
N PHE A 259 -15.37 5.79 -6.12
CA PHE A 259 -15.05 7.14 -6.56
C PHE A 259 -15.99 7.62 -7.66
N ARG A 260 -16.23 8.93 -7.67
CA ARG A 260 -16.98 9.63 -8.70
C ARG A 260 -16.42 11.04 -8.86
N THR A 261 -16.35 11.55 -10.09
CA THR A 261 -15.90 12.90 -10.38
C THR A 261 -16.96 13.73 -11.09
N LEU A 262 -17.00 15.02 -10.77
CA LEU A 262 -17.83 16.02 -11.43
C LEU A 262 -16.93 17.07 -12.08
N TYR A 263 -17.21 17.36 -13.35
CA TYR A 263 -16.57 18.38 -14.18
C TYR A 263 -17.63 19.39 -14.57
N ALA A 264 -17.48 20.65 -14.19
CA ALA A 264 -18.52 21.66 -14.38
C ALA A 264 -18.00 22.94 -15.05
N HIS A 265 -18.92 23.84 -15.41
CA HIS A 265 -18.73 25.09 -16.14
C HIS A 265 -18.18 24.93 -17.55
N MET A 266 -18.39 23.75 -18.17
CA MET A 266 -17.83 23.41 -19.47
C MET A 266 -18.47 24.27 -20.60
N SER A 267 -17.65 24.64 -21.59
CA SER A 267 -18.16 25.25 -22.83
C SER A 267 -18.69 24.20 -23.79
N VAL A 268 -18.00 23.07 -23.90
CA VAL A 268 -18.33 21.94 -24.78
C VAL A 268 -18.21 20.64 -24.01
N VAL A 269 -19.23 19.77 -24.11
CA VAL A 269 -19.17 18.37 -23.65
C VAL A 269 -18.98 17.48 -24.88
N ARG A 270 -18.02 16.53 -24.81
CA ARG A 270 -17.64 15.65 -25.92
C ARG A 270 -17.98 14.18 -25.68
N VAL A 271 -18.59 13.88 -24.55
CA VAL A 271 -18.99 12.52 -24.15
C VAL A 271 -20.50 12.44 -23.96
N ARG A 272 -21.03 11.21 -23.91
CA ARG A 272 -22.47 10.94 -23.70
C ARG A 272 -22.64 10.03 -22.48
N PRO A 273 -23.79 10.03 -21.81
CA PRO A 273 -24.09 9.10 -20.73
C PRO A 273 -23.88 7.65 -21.19
N GLY A 274 -23.31 6.82 -20.32
CA GLY A 274 -22.99 5.43 -20.58
C GLY A 274 -21.66 5.18 -21.29
N ALA A 275 -21.02 6.19 -21.88
CA ALA A 275 -19.69 6.05 -22.50
C ALA A 275 -18.63 5.61 -21.46
N VAL A 276 -17.71 4.74 -21.88
CA VAL A 276 -16.50 4.40 -21.11
C VAL A 276 -15.39 5.32 -21.58
N VAL A 277 -14.70 5.95 -20.63
CA VAL A 277 -13.58 6.85 -20.89
C VAL A 277 -12.33 6.36 -20.19
N GLN A 278 -11.18 6.56 -20.80
CA GLN A 278 -9.87 6.25 -20.23
C GLN A 278 -9.33 7.45 -19.42
N THR A 279 -8.43 7.19 -18.48
CA THR A 279 -7.67 8.25 -17.81
C THR A 279 -6.95 9.11 -18.85
N GLY A 280 -7.12 10.44 -18.78
CA GLY A 280 -6.51 11.38 -19.73
C GLY A 280 -7.31 11.61 -21.03
N GLU A 281 -8.39 10.87 -21.25
CA GLU A 281 -9.26 11.08 -22.43
C GLU A 281 -9.96 12.43 -22.35
N ARG A 282 -10.02 13.18 -23.47
CA ARG A 282 -10.69 14.48 -23.53
C ARG A 282 -12.20 14.29 -23.47
N ILE A 283 -12.83 14.85 -22.43
CA ILE A 283 -14.28 14.74 -22.17
C ILE A 283 -15.04 16.03 -22.52
N GLY A 284 -14.31 17.13 -22.72
CA GLY A 284 -14.89 18.43 -23.08
C GLY A 284 -13.88 19.56 -22.97
N ASP A 285 -14.38 20.77 -22.83
CA ASP A 285 -13.58 22.00 -22.87
C ASP A 285 -14.02 22.96 -21.77
N VAL A 286 -13.04 23.68 -21.19
CA VAL A 286 -13.28 24.73 -20.19
C VAL A 286 -14.19 25.81 -20.73
N GLY A 287 -15.07 26.29 -19.88
CA GLY A 287 -15.96 27.39 -20.17
C GLY A 287 -16.23 28.26 -18.94
N SER A 288 -17.40 28.93 -18.98
CA SER A 288 -17.92 29.76 -17.89
C SER A 288 -19.43 29.65 -17.83
N THR A 289 -20.00 28.47 -18.11
CA THR A 289 -21.46 28.24 -18.12
C THR A 289 -21.98 28.05 -16.70
N GLY A 290 -23.26 28.37 -16.46
CA GLY A 290 -23.85 28.31 -15.13
C GLY A 290 -23.43 29.47 -14.23
N LEU A 291 -23.36 29.23 -12.93
CA LEU A 291 -22.98 30.24 -11.92
C LEU A 291 -21.44 30.31 -11.81
N SER A 292 -20.81 31.07 -12.68
CA SER A 292 -19.36 31.20 -12.80
C SER A 292 -18.95 32.68 -12.87
N THR A 293 -17.82 33.02 -12.25
CA THR A 293 -17.24 34.40 -12.30
C THR A 293 -16.26 34.60 -13.45
N GLY A 294 -15.94 33.56 -14.18
CA GLY A 294 -15.01 33.59 -15.31
C GLY A 294 -14.56 32.18 -15.70
N PRO A 295 -13.77 32.04 -16.79
CA PRO A 295 -13.41 30.74 -17.32
C PRO A 295 -12.58 29.90 -16.32
N HIS A 296 -13.12 28.75 -15.93
CA HIS A 296 -12.46 27.77 -15.07
C HIS A 296 -13.15 26.41 -15.18
N LEU A 297 -12.49 25.36 -14.71
CA LEU A 297 -13.09 24.06 -14.41
C LEU A 297 -13.37 23.99 -12.91
N HIS A 298 -14.64 23.81 -12.53
CA HIS A 298 -14.96 23.32 -11.18
C HIS A 298 -14.86 21.80 -11.19
N PHE A 299 -14.02 21.25 -10.31
CA PHE A 299 -13.73 19.82 -10.22
C PHE A 299 -13.98 19.28 -8.82
N THR A 300 -14.91 18.34 -8.69
CA THR A 300 -15.24 17.66 -7.42
C THR A 300 -14.93 16.19 -7.51
N VAL A 301 -14.35 15.63 -6.44
CA VAL A 301 -14.18 14.20 -6.23
C VAL A 301 -15.08 13.76 -5.09
N PHE A 302 -15.84 12.69 -5.33
CA PHE A 302 -16.65 12.01 -4.33
C PHE A 302 -16.02 10.63 -4.05
N ARG A 303 -16.09 10.20 -2.79
CA ARG A 303 -15.80 8.84 -2.37
C ARG A 303 -16.95 8.34 -1.51
N HIS A 304 -17.58 7.23 -1.93
CA HIS A 304 -18.78 6.68 -1.27
C HIS A 304 -19.86 7.73 -0.98
N GLY A 305 -20.07 8.68 -1.90
CA GLY A 305 -21.07 9.73 -1.82
C GLY A 305 -20.65 11.00 -1.08
N ALA A 306 -19.57 10.99 -0.30
CA ALA A 306 -19.02 12.18 0.37
C ALA A 306 -17.96 12.88 -0.50
N THR A 307 -17.89 14.22 -0.44
CA THR A 307 -16.84 14.97 -1.15
C THR A 307 -15.51 14.86 -0.41
N VAL A 308 -14.42 14.72 -1.16
CA VAL A 308 -13.06 14.68 -0.64
C VAL A 308 -12.21 15.73 -1.33
N ASN A 309 -11.14 16.20 -0.66
CA ASN A 309 -10.25 17.20 -1.24
C ASN A 309 -9.50 16.62 -2.45
N PRO A 310 -9.76 17.10 -3.69
CA PRO A 310 -9.13 16.54 -4.89
C PRO A 310 -7.60 16.59 -4.86
N ARG A 311 -7.02 17.62 -4.25
CA ARG A 311 -5.55 17.80 -4.20
C ARG A 311 -4.79 16.68 -3.51
N THR A 312 -5.43 15.94 -2.61
CA THR A 312 -4.79 14.83 -1.89
C THR A 312 -4.70 13.56 -2.73
N LEU A 313 -5.40 13.53 -3.89
CA LEU A 313 -5.54 12.36 -4.75
C LEU A 313 -4.86 12.53 -6.13
N MET A 314 -4.34 13.73 -6.43
CA MET A 314 -3.82 14.11 -7.75
C MET A 314 -2.31 13.91 -7.87
N ARG A 315 -1.83 13.42 -8.99
CA ARG A 315 -0.42 13.36 -9.39
C ARG A 315 -0.05 14.45 -10.39
#